data_6743607d6a87c7feab01c0c7446aa1a1
#
_entry.id   6743607d6a87c7feab01c0c7446aa1a1
#
_cell.length_a   1.000
_cell.length_b   1.000
_cell.length_c   1.000
_cell.angle_alpha   90.00
_cell.angle_beta   90.00
_cell.angle_gamma   90.00
#
_symmetry.space_group_name_H-M   'P 1'
#
loop_
_entity.id
_entity.type
_entity.pdbx_description
1 polymer ?
#
loop_
_entity_poly.entity_id
_entity_poly.type
_entity_poly.pdbx_seq_one_letter_code
_entity_poly.pdbx_strand_id
1 'polypeptide(L)'
;GIITGSISCNANSPISAHANFPIEVVVGPEFVTGSTRMKSGTAQKMVLNMISTSVMIKMGRIKGNKMVNMQLTNQKLFDRGVKMIMDELPTDDQNKAAELLSKYGSVKKSIEMATIQ
;
A
#
# COMPACT_ATOMS: atom_id res chain seq x y z
N GLY A 1 -14.95 -0.23 -24.10
CA GLY A 1 -15.36 -1.05 -22.99
C GLY A 1 -14.53 -0.77 -21.75
N ILE A 2 -15.07 -1.03 -20.57
CA ILE A 2 -14.36 -0.90 -19.29
C ILE A 2 -13.66 -2.24 -19.00
N ILE A 3 -12.39 -2.19 -18.63
CA ILE A 3 -11.64 -3.37 -18.18
C ILE A 3 -12.15 -3.76 -16.80
N THR A 4 -12.44 -5.05 -16.61
CA THR A 4 -13.04 -5.58 -15.38
C THR A 4 -12.16 -6.64 -14.73
N GLY A 5 -12.16 -6.66 -13.39
CA GLY A 5 -11.58 -7.74 -12.59
C GLY A 5 -12.67 -8.37 -11.71
N SER A 6 -12.52 -9.65 -11.39
CA SER A 6 -13.38 -10.33 -10.43
C SER A 6 -12.56 -11.08 -9.39
N ILE A 7 -13.12 -11.20 -8.18
CA ILE A 7 -12.56 -12.04 -7.11
C ILE A 7 -13.65 -13.02 -6.68
N SER A 8 -13.35 -14.31 -6.77
CA SER A 8 -14.24 -15.39 -6.36
C SER A 8 -13.53 -16.37 -5.44
N CYS A 9 -14.27 -16.94 -4.50
CA CYS A 9 -13.75 -18.00 -3.62
C CYS A 9 -14.15 -19.41 -4.06
N ASN A 10 -14.71 -19.55 -5.27
CA ASN A 10 -15.06 -20.81 -5.89
C ASN A 10 -14.37 -20.94 -7.24
N ALA A 11 -13.96 -22.16 -7.59
CA ALA A 11 -13.45 -22.46 -8.91
C ALA A 11 -14.56 -22.38 -9.97
N ASN A 12 -14.22 -21.93 -11.17
CA ASN A 12 -15.11 -21.83 -12.32
C ASN A 12 -16.38 -21.02 -12.03
N SER A 13 -16.27 -19.95 -11.27
CA SER A 13 -17.41 -19.12 -10.91
C SER A 13 -17.96 -18.37 -12.13
N PRO A 14 -19.30 -18.21 -12.26
CA PRO A 14 -19.88 -17.49 -13.40
C PRO A 14 -19.35 -16.07 -13.58
N ILE A 15 -19.01 -15.37 -12.50
CA ILE A 15 -18.44 -14.01 -12.58
C ILE A 15 -17.04 -14.02 -13.20
N SER A 16 -16.26 -15.10 -12.99
CA SER A 16 -14.93 -15.25 -13.58
C SER A 16 -14.98 -15.30 -15.10
N ALA A 17 -16.00 -15.94 -15.66
CA ALA A 17 -16.19 -16.07 -17.11
C ALA A 17 -16.50 -14.71 -17.79
N HIS A 18 -16.96 -13.73 -17.05
CA HIS A 18 -17.34 -12.39 -17.57
C HIS A 18 -16.30 -11.30 -17.27
N ALA A 19 -15.23 -11.61 -16.54
CA ALA A 19 -14.19 -10.65 -16.19
C ALA A 19 -12.96 -10.77 -17.10
N ASN A 20 -12.33 -9.64 -17.42
CA ASN A 20 -11.05 -9.62 -18.14
C ASN A 20 -9.90 -10.20 -17.31
N PHE A 21 -9.94 -9.97 -15.99
CA PHE A 21 -8.94 -10.44 -15.03
C PHE A 21 -9.63 -11.15 -13.85
N PRO A 22 -9.96 -12.43 -14.00
CA PRO A 22 -10.53 -13.21 -12.90
C PRO A 22 -9.45 -13.67 -11.93
N ILE A 23 -9.76 -13.60 -10.63
CA ILE A 23 -8.95 -14.12 -9.54
C ILE A 23 -9.82 -15.13 -8.77
N GLU A 24 -9.45 -16.39 -8.77
CA GLU A 24 -10.15 -17.44 -8.05
C GLU A 24 -9.29 -17.94 -6.88
N VAL A 25 -9.77 -17.74 -5.66
CA VAL A 25 -9.10 -18.18 -4.43
C VAL A 25 -9.97 -19.24 -3.77
N VAL A 26 -9.76 -20.49 -4.11
CA VAL A 26 -10.57 -21.60 -3.60
C VAL A 26 -10.22 -21.87 -2.13
N VAL A 27 -11.13 -21.54 -1.23
CA VAL A 27 -10.95 -21.61 0.24
C VAL A 27 -11.64 -22.82 0.89
N GLY A 28 -12.43 -23.58 0.11
CA GLY A 28 -13.24 -24.70 0.57
C GLY A 28 -14.42 -24.24 1.46
N PRO A 29 -15.13 -25.21 2.08
CA PRO A 29 -16.31 -24.92 2.88
C PRO A 29 -15.97 -24.11 4.14
N GLU A 30 -16.88 -23.22 4.52
CA GLU A 30 -16.80 -22.51 5.79
C GLU A 30 -17.04 -23.46 6.97
N PHE A 31 -16.48 -23.12 8.14
CA PHE A 31 -16.76 -23.87 9.37
C PHE A 31 -18.24 -23.75 9.78
N VAL A 32 -18.81 -22.54 9.65
CA VAL A 32 -20.25 -22.32 9.83
C VAL A 32 -20.89 -22.25 8.45
N THR A 33 -21.62 -23.29 8.06
CA THR A 33 -22.25 -23.41 6.75
C THR A 33 -23.08 -22.18 6.39
N GLY A 34 -22.85 -21.63 5.20
CA GLY A 34 -23.55 -20.43 4.70
C GLY A 34 -23.00 -19.10 5.22
N SER A 35 -22.06 -19.11 6.18
CA SER A 35 -21.44 -17.89 6.72
C SER A 35 -20.07 -17.63 6.06
N THR A 36 -20.05 -16.88 4.95
CA THR A 36 -18.87 -16.71 4.08
C THR A 36 -17.84 -15.68 4.56
N ARG A 37 -17.93 -15.21 5.79
CA ARG A 37 -17.07 -14.15 6.33
C ARG A 37 -15.70 -14.62 6.82
N MET A 38 -15.54 -15.86 7.27
CA MET A 38 -14.30 -16.34 7.89
C MET A 38 -13.23 -16.64 6.84
N LYS A 39 -13.48 -17.58 5.95
CA LYS A 39 -12.52 -17.95 4.89
C LYS A 39 -12.65 -17.03 3.68
N SER A 40 -13.81 -16.96 3.06
CA SER A 40 -14.02 -16.21 1.83
C SER A 40 -13.82 -14.71 2.03
N GLY A 41 -14.42 -14.12 3.06
CA GLY A 41 -14.25 -12.70 3.36
C GLY A 41 -12.81 -12.33 3.72
N THR A 42 -12.09 -13.20 4.44
CA THR A 42 -10.65 -13.00 4.72
C THR A 42 -9.81 -13.09 3.47
N ALA A 43 -10.03 -14.10 2.63
CA ALA A 43 -9.31 -14.26 1.36
C ALA A 43 -9.53 -13.06 0.44
N GLN A 44 -10.76 -12.60 0.28
CA GLN A 44 -11.10 -11.43 -0.51
C GLN A 44 -10.38 -10.17 -0.01
N LYS A 45 -10.41 -9.94 1.31
CA LYS A 45 -9.68 -8.80 1.91
C LYS A 45 -8.19 -8.87 1.61
N MET A 46 -7.58 -10.03 1.72
CA MET A 46 -6.14 -10.20 1.45
C MET A 46 -5.81 -9.92 -0.02
N VAL A 47 -6.61 -10.42 -0.95
CA VAL A 47 -6.44 -10.15 -2.39
C VAL A 47 -6.52 -8.64 -2.68
N LEU A 48 -7.54 -7.96 -2.14
CA LEU A 48 -7.68 -6.51 -2.31
C LEU A 48 -6.50 -5.73 -1.72
N ASN A 49 -5.99 -6.14 -0.56
CA ASN A 49 -4.80 -5.54 0.05
C ASN A 49 -3.55 -5.78 -0.78
N MET A 50 -3.37 -6.98 -1.34
CA MET A 50 -2.25 -7.27 -2.25
C MET A 50 -2.32 -6.43 -3.52
N ILE A 51 -3.48 -6.31 -4.13
CA ILE A 51 -3.68 -5.47 -5.33
C ILE A 51 -3.35 -4.01 -5.01
N SER A 52 -3.95 -3.43 -3.96
CA SER A 52 -3.73 -2.03 -3.61
C SER A 52 -2.27 -1.75 -3.24
N THR A 53 -1.62 -2.63 -2.49
CA THR A 53 -0.20 -2.51 -2.14
C THR A 53 0.67 -2.60 -3.39
N SER A 54 0.41 -3.54 -4.29
CA SER A 54 1.16 -3.69 -5.55
C SER A 54 1.03 -2.44 -6.43
N VAL A 55 -0.16 -1.84 -6.48
CA VAL A 55 -0.38 -0.57 -7.19
C VAL A 55 0.47 0.54 -6.59
N MET A 56 0.51 0.67 -5.25
CA MET A 56 1.33 1.69 -4.57
C MET A 56 2.83 1.48 -4.82
N ILE A 57 3.30 0.23 -4.85
CA ILE A 57 4.69 -0.10 -5.21
C ILE A 57 4.98 0.33 -6.65
N LYS A 58 4.14 -0.05 -7.61
CA LYS A 58 4.31 0.29 -9.02
C LYS A 58 4.24 1.80 -9.29
N MET A 59 3.48 2.54 -8.49
CA MET A 59 3.44 4.00 -8.55
C MET A 59 4.66 4.69 -7.91
N GLY A 60 5.65 3.92 -7.42
CA GLY A 60 6.86 4.48 -6.79
C GLY A 60 6.58 5.17 -5.45
N ARG A 61 5.48 4.81 -4.77
CA ARG A 61 5.09 5.39 -3.48
C ARG A 61 5.70 4.66 -2.28
N ILE A 62 6.42 3.58 -2.55
CA ILE A 62 7.09 2.75 -1.54
C ILE A 62 8.56 2.63 -1.92
N LYS A 63 9.46 2.81 -0.94
CA LYS A 63 10.90 2.57 -1.04
C LYS A 63 11.29 1.57 0.04
N GLY A 64 11.82 0.41 -0.38
CA GLY A 64 12.01 -0.73 0.52
C GLY A 64 10.66 -1.18 1.09
N ASN A 65 10.51 -1.14 2.42
CA ASN A 65 9.27 -1.43 3.13
C ASN A 65 8.57 -0.17 3.69
N LYS A 66 8.99 1.03 3.26
CA LYS A 66 8.50 2.32 3.77
C LYS A 66 7.69 3.06 2.73
N MET A 67 6.54 3.59 3.13
CA MET A 67 5.76 4.49 2.30
C MET A 67 6.39 5.89 2.32
N VAL A 68 6.95 6.32 1.18
CA VAL A 68 7.67 7.61 1.05
C VAL A 68 6.78 8.76 0.60
N ASN A 69 5.57 8.47 0.14
CA ASN A 69 4.61 9.47 -0.31
C ASN A 69 3.42 9.56 0.67
N MET A 70 3.71 9.95 1.92
CA MET A 70 2.70 10.16 2.96
C MET A 70 2.18 11.59 2.93
N GLN A 71 0.88 11.77 3.19
CA GLN A 71 0.32 13.07 3.53
C GLN A 71 0.59 13.34 5.02
N LEU A 72 1.23 14.47 5.32
CA LEU A 72 1.63 14.85 6.69
C LEU A 72 0.44 15.48 7.44
N THR A 73 -0.63 14.72 7.62
CA THR A 73 -1.90 15.22 8.18
C THR A 73 -1.95 15.28 9.70
N ASN A 74 -0.97 14.68 10.38
CA ASN A 74 -0.88 14.70 11.84
C ASN A 74 0.58 14.55 12.30
N GLN A 75 0.82 14.85 13.60
CA GLN A 75 2.16 14.82 14.20
C GLN A 75 2.84 13.43 14.05
N LYS A 76 2.11 12.34 14.26
CA LYS A 76 2.65 10.98 14.12
C LYS A 76 3.21 10.71 12.72
N LEU A 77 2.52 11.18 11.67
CA LEU A 77 2.99 11.03 10.29
C LEU A 77 4.16 11.96 9.98
N PHE A 78 4.17 13.15 10.57
CA PHE A 78 5.30 14.07 10.48
C PHE A 78 6.56 13.47 11.11
N ASP A 79 6.49 12.99 12.36
CA ASP A 79 7.60 12.37 13.09
C ASP A 79 8.15 11.14 12.34
N ARG A 80 7.24 10.35 11.75
CA ARG A 80 7.63 9.22 10.91
C ARG A 80 8.36 9.68 9.66
N GLY A 81 7.92 10.77 9.04
CA GLY A 81 8.61 11.37 7.88
C GLY A 81 10.00 11.87 8.22
N VAL A 82 10.15 12.54 9.35
CA VAL A 82 11.45 13.00 9.88
C VAL A 82 12.41 11.82 10.06
N LYS A 83 11.95 10.75 10.72
CA LYS A 83 12.75 9.55 10.92
C LYS A 83 13.17 8.90 9.59
N MET A 84 12.30 8.89 8.59
CA MET A 84 12.62 8.35 7.27
C MET A 84 13.69 9.17 6.55
N ILE A 85 13.68 10.50 6.71
CA ILE A 85 14.73 11.38 6.17
C ILE A 85 16.06 11.10 6.86
N MET A 86 16.07 10.96 8.18
CA MET A 86 17.29 10.63 8.94
C MET A 86 17.86 9.26 8.57
N ASP A 87 17.03 8.27 8.29
CA ASP A 87 17.47 6.95 7.86
C ASP A 87 18.12 6.93 6.46
N GLU A 88 17.76 7.88 5.60
CA GLU A 88 18.21 7.95 4.20
C GLU A 88 19.35 8.95 3.98
N LEU A 89 19.40 10.01 4.77
CA LEU A 89 20.50 10.98 4.74
C LEU A 89 21.47 10.69 5.88
N PRO A 90 22.78 10.88 5.68
CA PRO A 90 23.79 10.69 6.72
C PRO A 90 23.74 11.84 7.75
N THR A 91 22.60 11.98 8.45
CA THR A 91 22.40 13.02 9.46
C THR A 91 21.68 12.48 10.69
N ASP A 92 22.25 12.72 11.86
CA ASP A 92 21.62 12.44 13.15
C ASP A 92 20.84 13.67 13.69
N ASP A 93 20.82 14.77 12.92
CA ASP A 93 20.15 16.00 13.31
C ASP A 93 18.66 15.96 12.94
N GLN A 94 17.85 15.64 13.96
CA GLN A 94 16.40 15.59 13.85
C GLN A 94 15.77 16.95 13.45
N ASN A 95 16.36 18.07 13.92
CA ASN A 95 15.83 19.40 13.60
C ASN A 95 16.03 19.71 12.11
N LYS A 96 17.19 19.41 11.57
CA LYS A 96 17.49 19.56 10.14
C LYS A 96 16.57 18.69 9.28
N ALA A 97 16.31 17.46 9.67
CA ALA A 97 15.38 16.59 8.96
C ALA A 97 13.93 17.11 9.02
N ALA A 98 13.51 17.66 10.17
CA ALA A 98 12.19 18.29 10.34
C ALA A 98 12.03 19.57 9.49
N GLU A 99 13.05 20.41 9.41
CA GLU A 99 13.09 21.59 8.56
C GLU A 99 12.97 21.22 7.08
N LEU A 100 13.73 20.22 6.62
CA LEU A 100 13.64 19.72 5.25
C LEU A 100 12.24 19.21 4.93
N LEU A 101 11.63 18.44 5.84
CA LEU A 101 10.29 17.91 5.66
C LEU A 101 9.24 19.03 5.61
N SER A 102 9.36 20.02 6.49
CA SER A 102 8.47 21.20 6.50
C SER A 102 8.62 22.03 5.23
N LYS A 103 9.85 22.23 4.76
CA LYS A 103 10.16 23.02 3.56
C LYS A 103 9.63 22.39 2.27
N TYR A 104 9.78 21.09 2.11
CA TYR A 104 9.46 20.40 0.85
C TYR A 104 8.14 19.61 0.88
N GLY A 105 7.52 19.44 2.04
CA GLY A 105 6.20 18.83 2.22
C GLY A 105 6.11 17.33 1.91
N SER A 106 7.21 16.67 1.52
CA SER A 106 7.25 15.23 1.31
C SER A 106 8.64 14.64 1.56
N VAL A 107 8.68 13.43 2.10
CA VAL A 107 9.94 12.71 2.39
C VAL A 107 10.78 12.55 1.12
N LYS A 108 10.17 12.10 0.02
CA LYS A 108 10.86 11.89 -1.25
C LYS A 108 11.55 13.17 -1.73
N LYS A 109 10.80 14.28 -1.79
CA LYS A 109 11.32 15.57 -2.26
C LYS A 109 12.39 16.14 -1.33
N SER A 110 12.24 15.94 -0.02
CA SER A 110 13.24 16.37 0.97
C SER A 110 14.58 15.66 0.76
N ILE A 111 14.55 14.35 0.51
CA ILE A 111 15.76 13.55 0.25
C ILE A 111 16.40 13.96 -1.08
N GLU A 112 15.62 14.06 -2.15
CA GLU A 112 16.11 14.47 -3.47
C GLU A 112 16.82 15.83 -3.41
N MET A 113 16.20 16.82 -2.77
CA MET A 113 16.76 18.18 -2.68
C MET A 113 17.98 18.28 -1.75
N ALA A 114 18.06 17.43 -0.73
CA ALA A 114 19.23 17.39 0.16
C ALA A 114 20.44 16.68 -0.47
N THR A 115 20.21 15.79 -1.44
CA THR A 115 21.29 15.06 -2.13
C THR A 115 21.94 15.89 -3.25
N ILE A 116 21.24 16.92 -3.74
CA ILE A 116 21.72 17.82 -4.82
C ILE A 116 22.57 18.99 -4.29
N GLN A 117 22.52 19.25 -2.99
CA GLN A 117 23.33 20.27 -2.31
C GLN A 117 24.61 19.66 -1.74
#